data_5b3797bc8a4aeaf199ca9728c86385aa
#
_entry.id   5b3797bc8a4aeaf199ca9728c86385aa
#
_cell.length_a   1.000
_cell.length_b   1.000
_cell.length_c   1.000
_cell.angle_alpha   90.00
_cell.angle_beta   90.00
_cell.angle_gamma   90.00
#
_symmetry.space_group_name_H-M   'P 1'
#
loop_
_entity.id
_entity.type
_entity.pdbx_description
1 polymer ?
#
loop_
_entity_poly.entity_id
_entity_poly.type
_entity_poly.pdbx_seq_one_letter_code
_entity_poly.pdbx_strand_id
1 'polypeptide(L)'
;MSRVILEANDINKSYFDGNKKLDVLIDFSITLKEKEIITITGHSGCGKSTALNILGTLDKFDSGELKIENKNVKLIDDSDISILRNESIGFVFQFHHLLPEFTALENVMIPTWIKGKKDNIKYAMELFSDLDLSSSSDSFPSQLSGGERSRIALIRAIINKPKILFADEPTGNLDEGNASKLMALLTKINKDYDQSIILTTHNPEVAKMGHKKYKLDNGRLKE
;
A
#
# COMPACT_ATOMS: atom_id res chain seq x y z
N MET A 1 -17.04 2.06 -18.60
CA MET A 1 -16.36 2.96 -17.66
C MET A 1 -15.82 2.12 -16.52
N SER A 2 -14.54 2.30 -16.11
CA SER A 2 -13.97 1.58 -14.98
C SER A 2 -14.66 2.03 -13.67
N ARG A 3 -14.97 1.06 -12.79
CA ARG A 3 -15.66 1.28 -11.51
C ARG A 3 -14.76 2.05 -10.54
N VAL A 4 -15.32 2.98 -9.78
CA VAL A 4 -14.64 3.62 -8.66
C VAL A 4 -14.58 2.64 -7.49
N ILE A 5 -13.40 2.44 -6.91
CA ILE A 5 -13.16 1.53 -5.78
C ILE A 5 -12.74 2.23 -4.50
N LEU A 6 -12.20 3.46 -4.62
CA LEU A 6 -11.91 4.34 -3.49
C LEU A 6 -12.26 5.77 -3.86
N GLU A 7 -12.93 6.45 -2.94
CA GLU A 7 -13.28 7.86 -3.05
C GLU A 7 -13.03 8.54 -1.70
N ALA A 8 -12.18 9.54 -1.69
CA ALA A 8 -11.92 10.39 -0.54
C ALA A 8 -12.28 11.82 -0.92
N ASN A 9 -13.11 12.48 -0.11
CA ASN A 9 -13.61 13.83 -0.36
C ASN A 9 -13.35 14.70 0.86
N ASP A 10 -12.63 15.80 0.64
CA ASP A 10 -12.35 16.87 1.61
C ASP A 10 -11.80 16.35 2.94
N ILE A 11 -10.89 15.38 2.87
CA ILE A 11 -10.24 14.80 4.05
C ILE A 11 -9.33 15.86 4.68
N ASN A 12 -9.54 16.08 5.97
CA ASN A 12 -8.68 16.93 6.79
C ASN A 12 -8.08 16.11 7.93
N LYS A 13 -6.80 16.33 8.20
CA LYS A 13 -6.06 15.68 9.29
C LYS A 13 -5.09 16.65 9.93
N SER A 14 -5.14 16.70 11.25
CA SER A 14 -4.23 17.49 12.06
C SER A 14 -3.64 16.64 13.20
N TYR A 15 -2.44 16.99 13.62
CA TYR A 15 -1.82 16.47 14.84
C TYR A 15 -1.54 17.62 15.79
N PHE A 16 -1.39 17.31 17.08
CA PHE A 16 -1.05 18.26 18.09
C PHE A 16 0.34 17.93 18.67
N ASP A 17 1.22 18.92 18.69
CA ASP A 17 2.49 18.89 19.40
C ASP A 17 2.41 19.90 20.55
N GLY A 18 2.09 19.41 21.74
CA GLY A 18 1.68 20.26 22.86
C GLY A 18 0.45 21.09 22.49
N ASN A 19 0.59 22.42 22.50
CA ASN A 19 -0.47 23.37 22.15
C ASN A 19 -0.45 23.79 20.68
N LYS A 20 0.50 23.32 19.88
CA LYS A 20 0.62 23.69 18.48
C LYS A 20 -0.12 22.68 17.61
N LYS A 21 -1.11 23.16 16.87
CA LYS A 21 -1.80 22.39 15.84
C LYS A 21 -0.95 22.36 14.56
N LEU A 22 -0.76 21.17 13.99
CA LEU A 22 -0.12 20.95 12.69
C LEU A 22 -1.12 20.35 11.74
N ASP A 23 -1.61 21.13 10.77
CA ASP A 23 -2.48 20.65 9.72
C ASP A 23 -1.63 19.89 8.69
N VAL A 24 -1.89 18.59 8.50
CA VAL A 24 -1.10 17.70 7.64
C VAL A 24 -1.81 17.41 6.33
N LEU A 25 -3.15 17.23 6.35
CA LEU A 25 -3.97 17.17 5.16
C LEU A 25 -5.04 18.24 5.24
N ILE A 26 -5.26 18.94 4.13
CA ILE A 26 -6.22 20.03 4.02
C ILE A 26 -7.02 19.87 2.74
N ASP A 27 -8.34 19.62 2.88
CA ASP A 27 -9.28 19.40 1.75
C ASP A 27 -8.74 18.37 0.74
N PHE A 28 -8.13 17.30 1.27
CA PHE A 28 -7.51 16.27 0.44
C PHE A 28 -8.59 15.41 -0.21
N SER A 29 -8.63 15.41 -1.54
CA SER A 29 -9.62 14.64 -2.31
C SER A 29 -8.93 13.82 -3.39
N ILE A 30 -9.29 12.52 -3.49
CA ILE A 30 -8.73 11.59 -4.48
C ILE A 30 -9.73 10.50 -4.83
N THR A 31 -9.73 10.07 -6.09
CA THR A 31 -10.58 8.99 -6.58
C THR A 31 -9.74 7.96 -7.32
N LEU A 32 -9.80 6.68 -6.88
CA LEU A 32 -9.15 5.55 -7.53
C LEU A 32 -10.18 4.69 -8.24
N LYS A 33 -9.91 4.35 -9.49
CA LYS A 33 -10.70 3.40 -10.29
C LYS A 33 -10.03 2.03 -10.34
N GLU A 34 -10.81 1.01 -10.70
CA GLU A 34 -10.29 -0.34 -10.92
C GLU A 34 -9.15 -0.31 -11.96
N LYS A 35 -8.08 -1.06 -11.67
CA LYS A 35 -6.87 -1.22 -12.51
C LYS A 35 -6.06 0.06 -12.72
N GLU A 36 -6.38 1.12 -12.00
CA GLU A 36 -5.67 2.40 -12.08
C GLU A 36 -4.43 2.41 -11.18
N ILE A 37 -3.35 3.02 -11.65
CA ILE A 37 -2.18 3.36 -10.82
C ILE A 37 -2.20 4.87 -10.62
N ILE A 38 -2.21 5.30 -9.35
CA ILE A 38 -2.04 6.69 -8.95
C ILE A 38 -0.69 6.85 -8.26
N THR A 39 0.05 7.87 -8.65
CA THR A 39 1.28 8.26 -7.97
C THR A 39 1.10 9.61 -7.27
N ILE A 40 1.53 9.68 -6.01
CA ILE A 40 1.52 10.91 -5.21
C ILE A 40 2.97 11.29 -4.90
N THR A 41 3.41 12.41 -5.46
CA THR A 41 4.73 12.98 -5.20
C THR A 41 4.67 14.08 -4.15
N GLY A 42 5.82 14.42 -3.56
CA GLY A 42 5.93 15.54 -2.61
C GLY A 42 7.21 15.43 -1.78
N HIS A 43 7.61 16.53 -1.16
CA HIS A 43 8.80 16.56 -0.30
C HIS A 43 8.61 15.68 0.96
N SER A 44 9.71 15.36 1.65
CA SER A 44 9.64 14.64 2.93
C SER A 44 8.83 15.44 3.95
N GLY A 45 7.97 14.75 4.71
CA GLY A 45 7.13 15.39 5.73
C GLY A 45 5.89 16.13 5.22
N CYS A 46 5.58 16.15 3.91
CA CYS A 46 4.39 16.85 3.40
C CYS A 46 3.05 16.12 3.63
N GLY A 47 3.06 14.93 4.27
CA GLY A 47 1.84 14.20 4.61
C GLY A 47 1.53 12.97 3.73
N LYS A 48 2.45 12.52 2.84
CA LYS A 48 2.24 11.37 1.96
C LYS A 48 1.87 10.09 2.71
N SER A 49 2.68 9.71 3.69
CA SER A 49 2.42 8.51 4.52
C SER A 49 1.12 8.65 5.32
N THR A 50 0.83 9.86 5.84
CA THR A 50 -0.45 10.15 6.51
C THR A 50 -1.63 9.94 5.56
N ALA A 51 -1.54 10.44 4.32
CA ALA A 51 -2.57 10.24 3.32
C ALA A 51 -2.78 8.73 3.04
N LEU A 52 -1.71 7.96 2.79
CA LEU A 52 -1.83 6.52 2.57
C LEU A 52 -2.40 5.78 3.78
N ASN A 53 -1.98 6.14 5.00
CA ASN A 53 -2.47 5.52 6.23
C ASN A 53 -3.97 5.77 6.43
N ILE A 54 -4.46 6.97 6.13
CA ILE A 54 -5.88 7.30 6.18
C ILE A 54 -6.66 6.56 5.10
N LEU A 55 -6.21 6.61 3.85
CA LEU A 55 -6.84 5.91 2.73
C LEU A 55 -6.88 4.40 2.95
N GLY A 56 -5.85 3.84 3.59
CA GLY A 56 -5.75 2.43 3.95
C GLY A 56 -6.36 2.08 5.31
N THR A 57 -7.08 2.99 5.94
CA THR A 57 -7.76 2.79 7.23
C THR A 57 -6.85 2.44 8.41
N LEU A 58 -5.56 2.79 8.32
CA LEU A 58 -4.59 2.62 9.41
C LEU A 58 -4.58 3.80 10.38
N ASP A 59 -5.02 4.98 9.93
CA ASP A 59 -5.21 6.18 10.76
C ASP A 59 -6.59 6.79 10.51
N LYS A 60 -7.08 7.55 11.48
CA LYS A 60 -8.36 8.26 11.42
C LYS A 60 -8.15 9.68 10.89
N PHE A 61 -9.14 10.20 10.21
CA PHE A 61 -9.18 11.59 9.74
C PHE A 61 -10.17 12.42 10.56
N ASP A 62 -9.96 13.73 10.63
CA ASP A 62 -10.74 14.64 11.49
C ASP A 62 -12.09 14.97 10.82
N SER A 63 -12.08 15.31 9.53
CA SER A 63 -13.28 15.62 8.75
C SER A 63 -13.16 15.15 7.31
N GLY A 64 -14.26 15.15 6.56
CA GLY A 64 -14.37 14.64 5.20
C GLY A 64 -15.06 13.28 5.14
N GLU A 65 -15.01 12.64 3.98
CA GLU A 65 -15.62 11.35 3.71
C GLU A 65 -14.62 10.42 3.01
N LEU A 66 -14.56 9.15 3.44
CA LEU A 66 -13.79 8.09 2.77
C LEU A 66 -14.72 6.90 2.49
N LYS A 67 -14.82 6.53 1.22
CA LYS A 67 -15.53 5.33 0.76
C LYS A 67 -14.55 4.35 0.12
N ILE A 68 -14.62 3.08 0.51
CA ILE A 68 -13.89 1.97 -0.09
C ILE A 68 -14.92 0.91 -0.49
N GLU A 69 -14.93 0.50 -1.77
CA GLU A 69 -15.93 -0.41 -2.33
C GLU A 69 -17.38 0.03 -2.01
N ASN A 70 -17.68 1.32 -2.10
CA ASN A 70 -18.94 1.98 -1.76
C ASN A 70 -19.31 1.93 -0.27
N LYS A 71 -18.46 1.43 0.63
CA LYS A 71 -18.67 1.45 2.08
C LYS A 71 -18.05 2.72 2.66
N ASN A 72 -18.84 3.52 3.38
CA ASN A 72 -18.31 4.69 4.09
C ASN A 72 -17.61 4.22 5.36
N VAL A 73 -16.30 4.49 5.44
CA VAL A 73 -15.43 4.04 6.54
C VAL A 73 -15.85 4.57 7.91
N LYS A 74 -16.48 5.75 7.98
CA LYS A 74 -16.99 6.32 9.25
C LYS A 74 -18.22 5.62 9.79
N LEU A 75 -18.96 4.89 8.95
CA LEU A 75 -20.26 4.28 9.30
C LEU A 75 -20.16 2.79 9.61
N ILE A 76 -18.98 2.18 9.47
CA ILE A 76 -18.74 0.78 9.78
C ILE A 76 -17.94 0.67 11.09
N ASP A 77 -18.16 -0.41 11.82
CA ASP A 77 -17.49 -0.65 13.10
C ASP A 77 -16.03 -1.12 12.92
N ASP A 78 -15.27 -1.18 14.02
CA ASP A 78 -13.84 -1.56 14.00
C ASP A 78 -13.63 -3.02 13.53
N SER A 79 -14.60 -3.90 13.73
CA SER A 79 -14.57 -5.29 13.26
C SER A 79 -14.66 -5.32 11.73
N ASP A 80 -15.64 -4.61 11.17
CA ASP A 80 -15.84 -4.51 9.73
C ASP A 80 -14.69 -3.77 9.03
N ILE A 81 -14.09 -2.75 9.67
CA ILE A 81 -12.87 -2.09 9.19
C ILE A 81 -11.70 -3.10 9.15
N SER A 82 -11.58 -3.97 10.14
CA SER A 82 -10.51 -4.98 10.18
C SER A 82 -10.69 -6.02 9.07
N ILE A 83 -11.91 -6.43 8.80
CA ILE A 83 -12.26 -7.33 7.67
C ILE A 83 -11.96 -6.62 6.34
N LEU A 84 -12.43 -5.38 6.15
CA LEU A 84 -12.18 -4.58 4.95
C LEU A 84 -10.67 -4.47 4.68
N ARG A 85 -9.88 -4.18 5.71
CA ARG A 85 -8.42 -4.11 5.62
C ARG A 85 -7.80 -5.43 5.16
N ASN A 86 -8.18 -6.54 5.77
CA ASN A 86 -7.61 -7.85 5.44
C ASN A 86 -8.02 -8.34 4.05
N GLU A 87 -9.22 -8.00 3.59
CA GLU A 87 -9.78 -8.52 2.34
C GLU A 87 -9.55 -7.63 1.13
N SER A 88 -9.64 -6.31 1.30
CA SER A 88 -9.67 -5.36 0.20
C SER A 88 -8.43 -4.49 0.09
N ILE A 89 -7.54 -4.51 1.11
CA ILE A 89 -6.37 -3.62 1.17
C ILE A 89 -5.09 -4.42 1.34
N GLY A 90 -4.09 -4.12 0.51
CA GLY A 90 -2.70 -4.54 0.68
C GLY A 90 -1.82 -3.33 0.99
N PHE A 91 -0.78 -3.52 1.82
CA PHE A 91 0.17 -2.47 2.16
C PHE A 91 1.61 -2.92 1.94
N VAL A 92 2.39 -2.08 1.23
CA VAL A 92 3.84 -2.15 1.12
C VAL A 92 4.42 -0.89 1.75
N PHE A 93 5.19 -1.04 2.81
CA PHE A 93 5.84 0.06 3.52
C PHE A 93 7.29 0.23 3.08
N GLN A 94 7.83 1.42 3.23
CA GLN A 94 9.25 1.73 3.00
C GLN A 94 10.19 0.83 3.82
N PHE A 95 9.86 0.60 5.09
CA PHE A 95 10.47 -0.43 5.92
C PHE A 95 9.57 -1.66 5.89
N HIS A 96 10.03 -2.75 5.35
CA HIS A 96 9.27 -3.94 4.95
C HIS A 96 8.36 -4.52 6.05
N HIS A 97 8.65 -4.25 7.34
CA HIS A 97 7.93 -4.75 8.51
C HIS A 97 7.68 -6.27 8.46
N LEU A 98 8.69 -7.03 7.99
CA LEU A 98 8.65 -8.47 8.11
C LEU A 98 8.91 -8.83 9.58
N LEU A 99 8.17 -9.80 10.08
CA LEU A 99 8.34 -10.32 11.43
C LEU A 99 9.60 -11.19 11.46
N PRO A 100 10.60 -10.85 12.27
CA PRO A 100 11.90 -11.50 12.24
C PRO A 100 11.87 -12.95 12.74
N GLU A 101 10.85 -13.32 13.53
CA GLU A 101 10.65 -14.66 14.08
C GLU A 101 10.01 -15.64 13.09
N PHE A 102 9.51 -15.15 11.95
CA PHE A 102 8.84 -15.92 10.92
C PHE A 102 9.69 -16.00 9.65
N THR A 103 9.64 -17.15 8.97
CA THR A 103 10.23 -17.31 7.64
C THR A 103 9.54 -16.39 6.62
N ALA A 104 10.10 -16.28 5.42
CA ALA A 104 9.50 -15.52 4.33
C ALA A 104 8.10 -16.03 3.98
N LEU A 105 7.93 -17.36 3.88
CA LEU A 105 6.63 -17.97 3.60
C LEU A 105 5.63 -17.70 4.73
N GLU A 106 6.03 -17.86 5.97
CA GLU A 106 5.15 -17.58 7.12
C GLU A 106 4.73 -16.12 7.15
N ASN A 107 5.65 -15.17 6.93
CA ASN A 107 5.31 -13.74 6.80
C ASN A 107 4.24 -13.50 5.73
N VAL A 108 4.36 -14.13 4.57
CA VAL A 108 3.39 -14.03 3.47
C VAL A 108 2.05 -14.64 3.87
N MET A 109 2.05 -15.72 4.65
CA MET A 109 0.84 -16.43 5.04
C MET A 109 0.02 -15.76 6.14
N ILE A 110 0.61 -14.87 6.94
CA ILE A 110 -0.08 -14.20 8.05
C ILE A 110 -1.45 -13.61 7.66
N PRO A 111 -1.59 -12.81 6.57
CA PRO A 111 -2.89 -12.26 6.20
C PRO A 111 -3.94 -13.33 5.89
N THR A 112 -3.53 -14.48 5.35
CA THR A 112 -4.44 -15.60 5.06
C THR A 112 -4.87 -16.32 6.33
N TRP A 113 -3.98 -16.47 7.30
CA TRP A 113 -4.30 -17.07 8.61
C TRP A 113 -5.29 -16.21 9.40
N ILE A 114 -5.10 -14.87 9.37
CA ILE A 114 -6.06 -13.92 9.96
C ILE A 114 -7.44 -14.08 9.33
N LYS A 115 -7.52 -14.33 8.03
CA LYS A 115 -8.77 -14.59 7.29
C LYS A 115 -9.36 -15.99 7.57
N GLY A 116 -8.67 -16.84 8.34
CA GLY A 116 -9.07 -18.22 8.62
C GLY A 116 -8.82 -19.20 7.47
N LYS A 117 -8.09 -18.80 6.41
CA LYS A 117 -7.73 -19.66 5.28
C LYS A 117 -6.36 -20.29 5.52
N LYS A 118 -6.32 -21.61 5.77
CA LYS A 118 -5.06 -22.33 6.02
C LYS A 118 -4.39 -22.86 4.74
N ASP A 119 -5.14 -23.06 3.64
CA ASP A 119 -4.71 -23.81 2.45
C ASP A 119 -4.25 -22.92 1.27
N ASN A 120 -3.62 -21.76 1.56
CA ASN A 120 -3.17 -20.86 0.50
C ASN A 120 -1.67 -21.02 0.15
N ILE A 121 -1.01 -22.06 0.67
CA ILE A 121 0.43 -22.31 0.49
C ILE A 121 0.77 -22.46 -0.99
N LYS A 122 -0.04 -23.19 -1.75
CA LYS A 122 0.21 -23.39 -3.19
C LYS A 122 0.25 -22.03 -3.92
N TYR A 123 -0.73 -21.17 -3.68
CA TYR A 123 -0.76 -19.84 -4.29
C TYR A 123 0.39 -18.95 -3.81
N ALA A 124 0.77 -19.04 -2.52
CA ALA A 124 1.94 -18.34 -2.02
C ALA A 124 3.21 -18.76 -2.79
N MET A 125 3.43 -20.08 -2.98
CA MET A 125 4.58 -20.60 -3.73
C MET A 125 4.56 -20.22 -5.21
N GLU A 126 3.39 -20.12 -5.84
CA GLU A 126 3.25 -19.56 -7.19
C GLU A 126 3.74 -18.10 -7.22
N LEU A 127 3.32 -17.26 -6.26
CA LEU A 127 3.80 -15.87 -6.15
C LEU A 127 5.32 -15.79 -5.87
N PHE A 128 5.87 -16.66 -5.03
CA PHE A 128 7.31 -16.75 -4.83
C PHE A 128 8.05 -17.06 -6.13
N SER A 129 7.52 -17.98 -6.94
CA SER A 129 8.09 -18.32 -8.25
C SER A 129 7.99 -17.14 -9.22
N ASP A 130 6.83 -16.48 -9.30
CA ASP A 130 6.58 -15.35 -10.21
C ASP A 130 7.45 -14.12 -9.91
N LEU A 131 7.96 -14.02 -8.68
CA LEU A 131 8.82 -12.92 -8.21
C LEU A 131 10.29 -13.34 -8.01
N ASP A 132 10.72 -14.48 -8.56
CA ASP A 132 12.09 -15.01 -8.47
C ASP A 132 12.59 -15.19 -7.01
N LEU A 133 11.75 -15.77 -6.15
CA LEU A 133 12.01 -15.97 -4.73
C LEU A 133 11.85 -17.43 -4.26
N SER A 134 11.73 -18.40 -5.19
CA SER A 134 11.44 -19.80 -4.86
C SER A 134 12.40 -20.41 -3.84
N SER A 135 13.67 -19.99 -3.85
CA SER A 135 14.70 -20.48 -2.90
C SER A 135 14.68 -19.75 -1.55
N SER A 136 13.88 -18.70 -1.41
CA SER A 136 13.90 -17.84 -0.22
C SER A 136 12.71 -18.10 0.74
N SER A 137 11.83 -19.05 0.42
CA SER A 137 10.61 -19.33 1.20
C SER A 137 10.87 -19.65 2.67
N ASP A 138 11.91 -20.43 2.93
CA ASP A 138 12.28 -20.89 4.29
C ASP A 138 13.29 -19.99 4.99
N SER A 139 13.74 -18.91 4.32
CA SER A 139 14.71 -17.97 4.88
C SER A 139 14.05 -17.01 5.85
N PHE A 140 14.74 -16.68 6.94
CA PHE A 140 14.34 -15.63 7.87
C PHE A 140 14.70 -14.24 7.30
N PRO A 141 14.01 -13.16 7.70
CA PRO A 141 14.28 -11.80 7.22
C PRO A 141 15.75 -11.36 7.35
N SER A 142 16.47 -11.85 8.36
CA SER A 142 17.89 -11.55 8.59
C SER A 142 18.83 -12.16 7.52
N GLN A 143 18.37 -13.19 6.82
CA GLN A 143 19.12 -13.91 5.79
C GLN A 143 18.87 -13.35 4.38
N LEU A 144 17.93 -12.44 4.24
CA LEU A 144 17.47 -11.90 2.97
C LEU A 144 18.12 -10.56 2.65
N SER A 145 18.40 -10.33 1.38
CA SER A 145 18.80 -9.02 0.85
C SER A 145 17.63 -8.01 0.96
N GLY A 146 17.93 -6.70 0.86
CA GLY A 146 16.93 -5.66 0.87
C GLY A 146 15.89 -5.82 -0.25
N GLY A 147 16.35 -6.19 -1.45
CA GLY A 147 15.46 -6.44 -2.58
C GLY A 147 14.55 -7.65 -2.40
N GLU A 148 15.03 -8.74 -1.80
CA GLU A 148 14.20 -9.91 -1.47
C GLU A 148 13.17 -9.56 -0.42
N ARG A 149 13.56 -8.85 0.66
CA ARG A 149 12.60 -8.38 1.68
C ARG A 149 11.49 -7.53 1.09
N SER A 150 11.83 -6.62 0.16
CA SER A 150 10.82 -5.80 -0.54
C SER A 150 9.84 -6.64 -1.34
N ARG A 151 10.34 -7.61 -2.10
CA ARG A 151 9.49 -8.51 -2.90
C ARG A 151 8.61 -9.40 -2.01
N ILE A 152 9.14 -9.93 -0.90
CA ILE A 152 8.36 -10.71 0.08
C ILE A 152 7.27 -9.85 0.71
N ALA A 153 7.55 -8.60 1.10
CA ALA A 153 6.55 -7.66 1.59
C ALA A 153 5.46 -7.39 0.56
N LEU A 154 5.82 -7.33 -0.73
CA LEU A 154 4.86 -7.20 -1.82
C LEU A 154 3.98 -8.46 -1.96
N ILE A 155 4.55 -9.69 -1.91
CA ILE A 155 3.77 -10.94 -1.92
C ILE A 155 2.79 -10.95 -0.74
N ARG A 156 3.26 -10.62 0.47
CA ARG A 156 2.42 -10.52 1.66
C ARG A 156 1.25 -9.56 1.47
N ALA A 157 1.49 -8.43 0.81
CA ALA A 157 0.46 -7.43 0.56
C ALA A 157 -0.62 -7.91 -0.42
N ILE A 158 -0.28 -8.79 -1.38
CA ILE A 158 -1.20 -9.23 -2.43
C ILE A 158 -1.77 -10.64 -2.23
N ILE A 159 -1.33 -11.39 -1.21
CA ILE A 159 -1.71 -12.81 -1.02
C ILE A 159 -3.22 -13.03 -0.89
N ASN A 160 -3.94 -12.09 -0.30
CA ASN A 160 -5.39 -12.14 -0.17
C ASN A 160 -6.14 -11.59 -1.41
N LYS A 161 -5.42 -11.23 -2.48
CA LYS A 161 -5.96 -10.61 -3.70
C LYS A 161 -6.77 -9.34 -3.40
N PRO A 162 -6.16 -8.36 -2.71
CA PRO A 162 -6.87 -7.14 -2.33
C PRO A 162 -7.32 -6.36 -3.57
N LYS A 163 -8.29 -5.46 -3.40
CA LYS A 163 -8.74 -4.55 -4.48
C LYS A 163 -7.77 -3.39 -4.68
N ILE A 164 -7.14 -2.94 -3.58
CA ILE A 164 -6.26 -1.78 -3.57
C ILE A 164 -4.93 -2.16 -2.92
N LEU A 165 -3.85 -1.82 -3.58
CA LEU A 165 -2.49 -1.89 -3.04
C LEU A 165 -1.99 -0.47 -2.76
N PHE A 166 -1.69 -0.19 -1.50
CA PHE A 166 -0.98 1.01 -1.09
C PHE A 166 0.52 0.73 -0.99
N ALA A 167 1.35 1.63 -1.52
CA ALA A 167 2.80 1.50 -1.45
C ALA A 167 3.43 2.83 -1.01
N ASP A 168 3.95 2.87 0.21
CA ASP A 168 4.59 4.05 0.77
C ASP A 168 6.09 4.01 0.51
N GLU A 169 6.55 4.85 -0.43
CA GLU A 169 7.95 4.96 -0.87
C GLU A 169 8.64 3.59 -1.07
N PRO A 170 8.04 2.67 -1.86
CA PRO A 170 8.45 1.26 -1.89
C PRO A 170 9.88 1.03 -2.39
N THR A 171 10.48 2.02 -3.04
CA THR A 171 11.84 1.97 -3.57
C THR A 171 12.86 2.78 -2.74
N GLY A 172 12.40 3.47 -1.69
CA GLY A 172 13.20 4.48 -0.98
C GLY A 172 14.49 3.93 -0.32
N ASN A 173 14.53 2.64 0.01
CA ASN A 173 15.66 1.97 0.66
C ASN A 173 16.38 0.97 -0.26
N LEU A 174 16.13 1.02 -1.57
CA LEU A 174 16.69 0.10 -2.56
C LEU A 174 17.73 0.80 -3.42
N ASP A 175 18.75 0.04 -3.84
CA ASP A 175 19.61 0.45 -4.94
C ASP A 175 18.82 0.53 -6.26
N GLU A 176 19.37 1.20 -7.25
CA GLU A 176 18.73 1.45 -8.55
C GLU A 176 18.27 0.17 -9.26
N GLY A 177 19.08 -0.90 -9.19
CA GLY A 177 18.76 -2.18 -9.82
C GLY A 177 17.56 -2.87 -9.15
N ASN A 178 17.51 -2.91 -7.82
CA ASN A 178 16.40 -3.47 -7.07
C ASN A 178 15.15 -2.59 -7.16
N ALA A 179 15.31 -1.26 -7.18
CA ALA A 179 14.20 -0.32 -7.41
C ALA A 179 13.54 -0.57 -8.77
N SER A 180 14.33 -0.68 -9.84
CA SER A 180 13.83 -0.97 -11.20
C SER A 180 13.08 -2.31 -11.27
N LYS A 181 13.60 -3.37 -10.61
CA LYS A 181 12.93 -4.67 -10.52
C LYS A 181 11.59 -4.56 -9.79
N LEU A 182 11.54 -3.87 -8.66
CA LEU A 182 10.31 -3.71 -7.90
C LEU A 182 9.25 -2.93 -8.70
N MET A 183 9.66 -1.90 -9.45
CA MET A 183 8.76 -1.14 -10.32
C MET A 183 8.20 -1.99 -11.46
N ALA A 184 9.05 -2.82 -12.08
CA ALA A 184 8.60 -3.77 -13.10
C ALA A 184 7.56 -4.77 -12.51
N LEU A 185 7.78 -5.24 -11.27
CA LEU A 185 6.84 -6.13 -10.58
C LEU A 185 5.52 -5.44 -10.25
N LEU A 186 5.52 -4.20 -9.76
CA LEU A 186 4.29 -3.44 -9.53
C LEU A 186 3.50 -3.23 -10.83
N THR A 187 4.21 -2.94 -11.94
CA THR A 187 3.58 -2.84 -13.27
C THR A 187 3.00 -4.18 -13.72
N LYS A 188 3.72 -5.29 -13.52
CA LYS A 188 3.25 -6.64 -13.83
C LYS A 188 2.00 -6.98 -13.01
N ILE A 189 2.03 -6.73 -11.72
CA ILE A 189 0.89 -6.98 -10.81
C ILE A 189 -0.34 -6.17 -11.23
N ASN A 190 -0.18 -4.91 -11.60
CA ASN A 190 -1.29 -4.10 -12.10
C ASN A 190 -1.92 -4.71 -13.36
N LYS A 191 -1.09 -5.21 -14.31
CA LYS A 191 -1.56 -5.75 -15.60
C LYS A 191 -2.10 -7.17 -15.48
N ASP A 192 -1.38 -8.06 -14.79
CA ASP A 192 -1.67 -9.50 -14.80
C ASP A 192 -2.71 -9.88 -13.73
N TYR A 193 -2.78 -9.10 -12.64
CA TYR A 193 -3.71 -9.34 -11.52
C TYR A 193 -4.79 -8.27 -11.41
N ASP A 194 -4.88 -7.36 -12.39
CA ASP A 194 -5.86 -6.24 -12.40
C ASP A 194 -5.79 -5.37 -11.13
N GLN A 195 -4.60 -5.27 -10.51
CA GLN A 195 -4.40 -4.63 -9.22
C GLN A 195 -4.46 -3.11 -9.34
N SER A 196 -5.32 -2.46 -8.57
CA SER A 196 -5.33 -0.99 -8.45
C SER A 196 -4.31 -0.55 -7.42
N ILE A 197 -3.55 0.51 -7.70
CA ILE A 197 -2.39 0.91 -6.88
C ILE A 197 -2.44 2.40 -6.59
N ILE A 198 -2.23 2.78 -5.33
CA ILE A 198 -1.82 4.15 -4.95
C ILE A 198 -0.43 4.06 -4.34
N LEU A 199 0.53 4.75 -4.93
CA LEU A 199 1.88 4.80 -4.39
C LEU A 199 2.36 6.23 -4.15
N THR A 200 3.14 6.39 -3.09
CA THR A 200 3.87 7.63 -2.81
C THR A 200 5.32 7.49 -3.19
N THR A 201 5.91 8.55 -3.67
CA THR A 201 7.34 8.57 -3.99
C THR A 201 7.88 10.00 -4.04
N HIS A 202 9.17 10.15 -3.75
CA HIS A 202 9.92 11.36 -4.07
C HIS A 202 10.79 11.18 -5.34
N ASN A 203 10.83 9.97 -5.92
CA ASN A 203 11.59 9.68 -7.13
C ASN A 203 10.75 9.97 -8.38
N PRO A 204 11.19 10.91 -9.27
CA PRO A 204 10.46 11.26 -10.49
C PRO A 204 10.28 10.10 -11.46
N GLU A 205 11.23 9.16 -11.54
CA GLU A 205 11.13 8.00 -12.43
C GLU A 205 10.03 7.05 -11.98
N VAL A 206 9.94 6.80 -10.66
CA VAL A 206 8.87 6.02 -10.07
C VAL A 206 7.50 6.69 -10.30
N ALA A 207 7.43 8.01 -10.21
CA ALA A 207 6.20 8.76 -10.44
C ALA A 207 5.65 8.62 -11.87
N LYS A 208 6.52 8.33 -12.86
CA LYS A 208 6.11 8.17 -14.26
C LYS A 208 5.18 6.99 -14.51
N MET A 209 5.18 5.96 -13.63
CA MET A 209 4.31 4.79 -13.81
C MET A 209 2.83 5.07 -13.56
N GLY A 210 2.48 6.16 -12.88
CA GLY A 210 1.10 6.52 -12.59
C GLY A 210 0.31 6.86 -13.84
N HIS A 211 -0.89 6.27 -13.97
CA HIS A 211 -1.90 6.71 -14.94
C HIS A 211 -2.41 8.10 -14.61
N LYS A 212 -2.52 8.40 -13.29
CA LYS A 212 -2.71 9.73 -12.73
C LYS A 212 -1.56 10.09 -11.82
N LYS A 213 -1.17 11.34 -11.83
CA LYS A 213 -0.02 11.86 -11.09
C LYS A 213 -0.45 13.07 -10.28
N TYR A 214 -0.26 12.98 -8.99
CA TYR A 214 -0.57 14.06 -8.06
C TYR A 214 0.69 14.54 -7.35
N LYS A 215 0.66 15.80 -6.96
CA LYS A 215 1.65 16.38 -6.07
C LYS A 215 0.96 16.80 -4.76
N LEU A 216 1.46 16.28 -3.65
CA LEU A 216 1.05 16.73 -2.32
C LEU A 216 1.97 17.88 -1.88
N ASP A 217 1.39 19.04 -1.63
CA ASP A 217 2.09 20.25 -1.26
C ASP A 217 1.31 21.00 -0.18
N ASN A 218 1.96 21.25 0.98
CA ASN A 218 1.33 21.90 2.12
C ASN A 218 -0.04 21.32 2.49
N GLY A 219 -0.14 19.97 2.54
CA GLY A 219 -1.35 19.24 2.88
C GLY A 219 -2.43 19.19 1.79
N ARG A 220 -2.24 19.86 0.65
CA ARG A 220 -3.18 19.88 -0.46
C ARG A 220 -2.71 19.05 -1.64
N LEU A 221 -3.63 18.25 -2.21
CA LEU A 221 -3.35 17.46 -3.41
C LEU A 221 -3.59 18.31 -4.66
N LYS A 222 -2.62 18.29 -5.59
CA LYS A 222 -2.69 18.98 -6.90
C LYS A 222 -2.43 17.96 -8.00
N GLU A 223 -3.15 17.99 -9.09
CA GLU A 223 -2.94 17.17 -10.29
C GLU A 223 -1.82 17.75 -11.16
#